data_139f7ea4dc00d7bc8681745e49c6d4db
#
_entry.id   139f7ea4dc00d7bc8681745e49c6d4db
#
_cell.length_a   1.000
_cell.length_b   1.000
_cell.length_c   1.000
_cell.angle_alpha   90.00
_cell.angle_beta   90.00
_cell.angle_gamma   90.00
#
_symmetry.space_group_name_H-M   'P 1'
#
loop_
_entity.id
_entity.type
_entity.pdbx_description
1 polymer ?
#
loop_
_entity_poly.entity_id
_entity_poly.type
_entity_poly.pdbx_seq_one_letter_code
_entity_poly.pdbx_strand_id
1 'polypeptide(L)'
;MWTRLFLIIALAAAIPPGALAQDPAAEAFNAAMERMMADMHMAPTGDADRDFATMMIPHHQGAIDMARVELEHGDDPALRALAAEIIEAQEKEIAVLKAWLEKNP
;
A
#
# COMPACT_ATOMS: atom_id res chain seq x y z
N MET A 1 -46.17 -14.61 -47.87
CA MET A 1 -45.00 -15.04 -47.04
C MET A 1 -44.58 -13.83 -46.24
N TRP A 2 -44.89 -13.84 -44.94
CA TRP A 2 -44.55 -12.71 -44.07
C TRP A 2 -43.32 -13.09 -43.27
N THR A 3 -42.18 -12.53 -43.59
CA THR A 3 -40.92 -12.67 -42.86
C THR A 3 -41.00 -11.81 -41.62
N ARG A 4 -41.14 -12.46 -40.44
CA ARG A 4 -41.05 -11.78 -39.15
C ARG A 4 -39.57 -11.54 -38.83
N LEU A 5 -39.16 -10.27 -38.91
CA LEU A 5 -37.85 -9.82 -38.47
C LEU A 5 -37.86 -9.75 -36.94
N PHE A 6 -37.21 -10.71 -36.31
CA PHE A 6 -36.97 -10.62 -34.84
C PHE A 6 -35.82 -9.64 -34.56
N LEU A 7 -36.18 -8.49 -34.08
CA LEU A 7 -35.22 -7.50 -33.59
C LEU A 7 -34.68 -8.01 -32.22
N ILE A 8 -33.47 -8.55 -32.22
CA ILE A 8 -32.78 -8.89 -30.98
C ILE A 8 -32.22 -7.59 -30.41
N ILE A 9 -32.92 -7.04 -29.41
CA ILE A 9 -32.41 -5.92 -28.63
C ILE A 9 -31.38 -6.52 -27.66
N ALA A 10 -30.10 -6.37 -28.00
CA ALA A 10 -29.02 -6.69 -27.04
C ALA A 10 -29.04 -5.61 -25.92
N LEU A 11 -29.56 -6.01 -24.78
CA LEU A 11 -29.49 -5.19 -23.55
C LEU A 11 -28.05 -5.17 -23.09
N ALA A 12 -27.28 -4.17 -23.48
CA ALA A 12 -25.97 -3.92 -22.92
C ALA A 12 -26.18 -3.49 -21.47
N ALA A 13 -25.91 -4.39 -20.53
CA ALA A 13 -25.89 -4.06 -19.11
C ALA A 13 -24.74 -3.06 -18.88
N ALA A 14 -25.09 -1.81 -18.62
CA ALA A 14 -24.11 -0.79 -18.22
C ALA A 14 -23.52 -1.18 -16.87
N ILE A 15 -22.22 -1.48 -16.84
CA ILE A 15 -21.49 -1.70 -15.59
C ILE A 15 -21.42 -0.34 -14.88
N PRO A 16 -21.91 -0.21 -13.65
CA PRO A 16 -21.84 1.05 -12.91
C PRO A 16 -20.38 1.49 -12.72
N PRO A 17 -20.09 2.81 -12.81
CA PRO A 17 -18.71 3.32 -12.75
C PRO A 17 -17.95 2.97 -11.45
N GLY A 18 -18.60 2.53 -10.38
CA GLY A 18 -17.96 2.04 -9.14
C GLY A 18 -17.56 0.56 -9.16
N ALA A 19 -18.02 -0.25 -10.14
CA ALA A 19 -17.76 -1.69 -10.14
C ALA A 19 -16.35 -2.07 -10.63
N LEU A 20 -15.62 -1.15 -11.30
CA LEU A 20 -14.25 -1.34 -11.78
C LEU A 20 -13.18 -0.88 -10.77
N ALA A 21 -13.56 -0.19 -9.67
CA ALA A 21 -12.65 0.44 -8.72
C ALA A 21 -12.39 -0.39 -7.46
N GLN A 22 -12.91 -1.63 -7.35
CA GLN A 22 -12.91 -2.41 -6.10
C GLN A 22 -12.05 -3.67 -6.20
N ASP A 23 -10.78 -3.52 -6.61
CA ASP A 23 -9.78 -4.55 -6.41
C ASP A 23 -9.28 -4.44 -4.95
N PRO A 24 -9.50 -5.44 -4.09
CA PRO A 24 -9.10 -5.39 -2.69
C PRO A 24 -7.60 -5.15 -2.49
N ALA A 25 -6.76 -5.70 -3.35
CA ALA A 25 -5.31 -5.47 -3.29
C ALA A 25 -4.97 -4.01 -3.63
N ALA A 26 -5.58 -3.46 -4.69
CA ALA A 26 -5.37 -2.06 -5.06
C ALA A 26 -5.83 -1.10 -3.95
N GLU A 27 -6.98 -1.35 -3.35
CA GLU A 27 -7.47 -0.57 -2.21
C GLU A 27 -6.53 -0.65 -1.00
N ALA A 28 -6.01 -1.84 -0.69
CA ALA A 28 -5.08 -2.04 0.41
C ALA A 28 -3.74 -1.33 0.18
N PHE A 29 -3.19 -1.38 -1.04
CA PHE A 29 -2.00 -0.61 -1.39
C PHE A 29 -2.23 0.90 -1.31
N ASN A 30 -3.35 1.40 -1.82
CA ASN A 30 -3.69 2.82 -1.74
C ASN A 30 -3.79 3.28 -0.28
N ALA A 31 -4.44 2.51 0.58
CA ALA A 31 -4.54 2.83 2.01
C ALA A 31 -3.17 2.85 2.70
N ALA A 32 -2.27 1.91 2.36
CA ALA A 32 -0.91 1.89 2.87
C ALA A 32 -0.11 3.13 2.44
N MET A 33 -0.22 3.51 1.17
CA MET A 33 0.43 4.71 0.63
C MET A 33 -0.10 6.00 1.27
N GLU A 34 -1.41 6.12 1.44
CA GLU A 34 -2.02 7.29 2.08
C GLU A 34 -1.56 7.47 3.53
N ARG A 35 -1.48 6.39 4.31
CA ARG A 35 -0.94 6.42 5.68
C ARG A 35 0.51 6.87 5.70
N MET A 36 1.35 6.30 4.84
CA MET A 36 2.76 6.67 4.74
C MET A 36 2.93 8.15 4.39
N MET A 37 2.20 8.65 3.41
CA MET A 37 2.26 10.06 3.01
C MET A 37 1.79 11.00 4.12
N ALA A 38 0.72 10.66 4.83
CA ALA A 38 0.23 11.43 5.97
C ALA A 38 1.27 11.50 7.09
N ASP A 39 1.92 10.38 7.40
CA ASP A 39 2.90 10.29 8.49
C ASP A 39 4.25 10.92 8.11
N MET A 40 4.56 10.98 6.81
CA MET A 40 5.77 11.65 6.29
C MET A 40 5.60 13.16 6.08
N HIS A 41 4.43 13.72 6.37
CA HIS A 41 4.14 15.14 6.18
C HIS A 41 4.72 16.00 7.32
N MET A 42 6.04 15.96 7.49
CA MET A 42 6.76 16.75 8.48
C MET A 42 7.81 17.61 7.81
N ALA A 43 7.91 18.88 8.25
CA ALA A 43 8.98 19.75 7.81
C ALA A 43 10.31 19.31 8.41
N PRO A 44 11.39 19.19 7.62
CA PRO A 44 12.73 18.95 8.15
C PRO A 44 13.18 20.06 9.13
N THR A 45 13.87 19.66 10.19
CA THR A 45 14.38 20.60 11.22
C THR A 45 15.70 21.25 10.83
N GLY A 46 16.46 20.64 9.90
CA GLY A 46 17.81 21.01 9.53
C GLY A 46 18.90 20.19 10.24
N ASP A 47 18.54 19.40 11.23
CA ASP A 47 19.41 18.37 11.83
C ASP A 47 19.27 17.08 11.02
N ALA A 48 20.29 16.74 10.23
CA ALA A 48 20.25 15.63 9.29
C ALA A 48 20.02 14.28 10.00
N ASP A 49 20.65 14.03 11.13
CA ASP A 49 20.50 12.77 11.85
C ASP A 49 19.09 12.61 12.40
N ARG A 50 18.57 13.67 13.00
CA ARG A 50 17.21 13.69 13.53
C ARG A 50 16.17 13.55 12.42
N ASP A 51 16.32 14.30 11.34
CA ASP A 51 15.40 14.29 10.22
C ASP A 51 15.38 12.91 9.54
N PHE A 52 16.56 12.32 9.35
CA PHE A 52 16.68 10.95 8.83
C PHE A 52 15.93 9.94 9.71
N ALA A 53 16.19 9.93 11.02
CA ALA A 53 15.54 9.00 11.94
C ALA A 53 14.01 9.20 11.97
N THR A 54 13.57 10.44 12.03
CA THR A 54 12.15 10.79 12.09
C THR A 54 11.41 10.43 10.80
N MET A 55 12.01 10.67 9.64
CA MET A 55 11.38 10.40 8.34
C MET A 55 11.43 8.93 7.95
N MET A 56 12.48 8.20 8.32
CA MET A 56 12.63 6.78 7.97
C MET A 56 11.69 5.88 8.74
N ILE A 57 11.23 6.26 9.92
CA ILE A 57 10.25 5.45 10.68
C ILE A 57 8.94 5.28 9.90
N PRO A 58 8.23 6.33 9.47
CA PRO A 58 7.02 6.16 8.68
C PRO A 58 7.29 5.56 7.30
N HIS A 59 8.44 5.82 6.69
CA HIS A 59 8.85 5.20 5.43
C HIS A 59 8.98 3.68 5.57
N HIS A 60 9.63 3.20 6.62
CA HIS A 60 9.75 1.78 6.94
C HIS A 60 8.41 1.16 7.30
N GLN A 61 7.57 1.86 8.05
CA GLN A 61 6.22 1.39 8.34
C GLN A 61 5.39 1.23 7.06
N GLY A 62 5.53 2.14 6.10
CA GLY A 62 4.91 2.00 4.78
C GLY A 62 5.37 0.76 4.02
N ALA A 63 6.65 0.43 4.07
CA ALA A 63 7.17 -0.80 3.48
C ALA A 63 6.61 -2.06 4.16
N ILE A 64 6.47 -2.07 5.48
CA ILE A 64 5.82 -3.15 6.23
C ILE A 64 4.36 -3.31 5.81
N ASP A 65 3.62 -2.21 5.72
CA ASP A 65 2.21 -2.22 5.32
C ASP A 65 2.04 -2.78 3.90
N MET A 66 2.89 -2.37 2.95
CA MET A 66 2.88 -2.92 1.58
C MET A 66 3.24 -4.40 1.54
N ALA A 67 4.22 -4.83 2.34
CA ALA A 67 4.60 -6.23 2.43
C ALA A 67 3.47 -7.11 3.00
N ARG A 68 2.69 -6.59 3.94
CA ARG A 68 1.49 -7.28 4.45
C ARG A 68 0.42 -7.43 3.37
N VAL A 69 0.24 -6.43 2.51
CA VAL A 69 -0.68 -6.52 1.36
C VAL A 69 -0.24 -7.63 0.41
N GLU A 70 1.07 -7.75 0.12
CA GLU A 70 1.60 -8.85 -0.69
C GLU A 70 1.31 -10.21 -0.05
N LEU A 71 1.50 -10.35 1.25
CA LEU A 71 1.21 -11.62 1.97
C LEU A 71 -0.28 -11.96 1.98
N GLU A 72 -1.16 -10.96 1.97
CA GLU A 72 -2.61 -11.17 2.00
C GLU A 72 -3.19 -11.45 0.62
N HIS A 73 -2.69 -10.78 -0.43
CA HIS A 73 -3.27 -10.78 -1.76
C HIS A 73 -2.36 -11.32 -2.86
N GLY A 74 -1.05 -11.39 -2.65
CA GLY A 74 -0.10 -11.85 -3.65
C GLY A 74 -0.05 -13.37 -3.77
N ASP A 75 0.31 -13.86 -4.95
CA ASP A 75 0.37 -15.28 -5.26
C ASP A 75 1.79 -15.79 -5.52
N ASP A 76 2.72 -14.92 -5.91
CA ASP A 76 4.09 -15.31 -6.24
C ASP A 76 4.87 -15.74 -5.00
N PRO A 77 5.39 -16.98 -4.94
CA PRO A 77 6.07 -17.47 -3.74
C PRO A 77 7.35 -16.70 -3.40
N ALA A 78 8.10 -16.23 -4.41
CA ALA A 78 9.34 -15.49 -4.18
C ALA A 78 9.06 -14.10 -3.61
N LEU A 79 8.03 -13.39 -4.13
CA LEU A 79 7.63 -12.08 -3.61
C LEU A 79 7.01 -12.19 -2.22
N ARG A 80 6.25 -13.23 -1.95
CA ARG A 80 5.70 -13.50 -0.61
C ARG A 80 6.81 -13.75 0.41
N ALA A 81 7.82 -14.55 0.05
CA ALA A 81 8.98 -14.79 0.90
C ALA A 81 9.75 -13.48 1.18
N LEU A 82 9.99 -12.68 0.14
CA LEU A 82 10.64 -11.37 0.28
C LEU A 82 9.82 -10.42 1.16
N ALA A 83 8.50 -10.40 1.02
CA ALA A 83 7.63 -9.59 1.86
C ALA A 83 7.75 -9.93 3.35
N ALA A 84 7.83 -11.22 3.69
CA ALA A 84 8.05 -11.66 5.06
C ALA A 84 9.42 -11.21 5.61
N GLU A 85 10.47 -11.29 4.80
CA GLU A 85 11.81 -10.80 5.15
C GLU A 85 11.83 -9.29 5.34
N ILE A 86 11.15 -8.54 4.49
CA ILE A 86 11.01 -7.07 4.60
C ILE A 86 10.36 -6.69 5.92
N ILE A 87 9.27 -7.33 6.30
CA ILE A 87 8.59 -7.04 7.57
C ILE A 87 9.56 -7.19 8.73
N GLU A 88 10.26 -8.31 8.80
CA GLU A 88 11.22 -8.56 9.89
C GLU A 88 12.36 -7.54 9.91
N ALA A 89 12.97 -7.26 8.78
CA ALA A 89 14.08 -6.32 8.65
C ALA A 89 13.66 -4.89 8.99
N GLN A 90 12.52 -4.44 8.49
CA GLN A 90 12.02 -3.08 8.72
C GLN A 90 11.58 -2.86 10.16
N GLU A 91 10.99 -3.85 10.82
CA GLU A 91 10.66 -3.77 12.24
C GLU A 91 11.91 -3.59 13.13
N LYS A 92 12.99 -4.31 12.82
CA LYS A 92 14.27 -4.16 13.53
C LYS A 92 14.87 -2.76 13.33
N GLU A 93 14.83 -2.26 12.12
CA GLU A 93 15.36 -0.92 11.81
C GLU A 93 14.53 0.19 12.46
N ILE A 94 13.21 0.07 12.49
CA ILE A 94 12.34 1.00 13.23
C ILE A 94 12.72 1.04 14.70
N ALA A 95 12.98 -0.10 15.32
CA ALA A 95 13.40 -0.18 16.72
C ALA A 95 14.73 0.57 16.95
N VAL A 96 15.69 0.44 16.04
CA VAL A 96 16.97 1.17 16.10
C VAL A 96 16.75 2.68 15.99
N LEU A 97 15.94 3.13 15.04
CA LEU A 97 15.63 4.55 14.82
C LEU A 97 14.92 5.17 16.03
N LYS A 98 13.94 4.48 16.59
CA LYS A 98 13.23 4.92 17.80
C LYS A 98 14.17 5.01 19.01
N ALA A 99 15.03 4.01 19.22
CA ALA A 99 15.98 4.01 20.31
C ALA A 99 16.99 5.16 20.19
N TRP A 100 17.41 5.48 18.95
CA TRP A 100 18.28 6.63 18.73
C TRP A 100 17.59 7.96 19.08
N LEU A 101 16.33 8.15 18.67
CA LEU A 101 15.55 9.36 19.00
C LEU A 101 15.33 9.51 20.51
N GLU A 102 15.11 8.42 21.24
CA GLU A 102 14.97 8.45 22.72
C GLU A 102 16.25 8.92 23.40
N LYS A 103 17.41 8.55 22.87
CA LYS A 103 18.73 8.93 23.43
C LYS A 103 19.19 10.33 23.01
N ASN A 104 18.56 10.89 21.99
CA ASN A 104 18.92 12.20 21.41
C ASN A 104 17.66 13.09 21.31
N PRO A 105 17.11 13.48 22.46
CA PRO A 105 15.87 14.26 22.52
C PRO A 105 16.01 15.66 21.90
#